data_3864f14f6c42a38251a91fae208b2651
#
_entry.id   3864f14f6c42a38251a91fae208b2651
#
_cell.length_a   1.000
_cell.length_b   1.000
_cell.length_c   1.000
_cell.angle_alpha   90.00
_cell.angle_beta   90.00
_cell.angle_gamma   90.00
#
_symmetry.space_group_name_H-M   'P 1'
#
loop_
_entity.id
_entity.type
_entity.pdbx_description
1 polymer ?
#
loop_
_entity_poly.entity_id
_entity_poly.type
_entity_poly.pdbx_seq_one_letter_code
_entity_poly.pdbx_strand_id
1 'polypeptide(L)'
;MKKKSLLPFAAAVLLASCGGGTSSSTPGSSATSNGGLVRPQGDKIVIYAGGSSEFAWVKGSQEDKVIEAIEDRYYEDTGNSLDFEIAYLGEDMQTKLSSELAAGSQVDIVISHTRGGNGLDDKLKGENDHYNLYDAIYDYAPNLYDAIAGDPLNSMTTSTNDTVCIPSVISPYKFGILVRKDLMEKAGYTDDPTQTDKTLVDNLQDFEAMCLEMNKLTGNSYAVTGAAWDLEKVLTLGAFSTAGYFSSGVFSEDGAELVMKGGCTTAYQDVLSTEYQWAKKGVISKEANSILLNDGESNFIAGKTGVFVLDPTIQHLIKVSRMAKAQNPDATFTVLGPLKATKGSAKKGFMRNPSATFGAAITKKSTRVNEIMSFLNWVYSSADNYNLCRYGVEGVHWVNNGDGTYSFPKGKESYATSPAYSGILTLVENQKMSNLTFKGYSEEELHWINDIAGNPNNYIENDVMDYLFTQTDKFNIIQGSATDKLYTMAVDAWTGKVDPKSLSSDGKNTVYEAAAKEYRSRVREVDQYITQQYHLMKANRG
;
A
#
# COMPACT_ATOMS: atom_id res chain seq x y z
N MET A 1 5.34 15.20 34.08
CA MET A 1 6.71 14.73 34.28
C MET A 1 6.90 14.23 35.71
N LYS A 2 6.80 12.94 35.95
CA LYS A 2 7.20 12.29 37.20
C LYS A 2 8.05 11.08 36.81
N LYS A 3 9.37 11.20 37.05
CA LYS A 3 10.32 10.10 36.94
C LYS A 3 9.97 9.05 37.98
N LYS A 4 9.65 7.82 37.58
CA LYS A 4 9.65 6.65 38.44
C LYS A 4 10.94 5.86 38.22
N SER A 5 11.60 5.60 39.31
CA SER A 5 12.87 4.87 39.43
C SER A 5 12.70 3.39 39.06
N LEU A 6 13.58 2.90 38.22
CA LEU A 6 13.76 1.49 37.89
C LEU A 6 14.40 0.74 39.08
N LEU A 7 13.78 -0.33 39.53
CA LEU A 7 14.36 -1.38 40.36
C LEU A 7 14.61 -2.61 39.48
N PRO A 8 15.78 -3.26 39.55
CA PRO A 8 16.05 -4.44 38.73
C PRO A 8 15.41 -5.69 39.34
N PHE A 9 14.66 -6.43 38.55
CA PHE A 9 14.23 -7.78 38.90
C PHE A 9 15.34 -8.78 38.53
N ALA A 10 15.84 -9.44 39.53
CA ALA A 10 16.76 -10.57 39.39
C ALA A 10 15.96 -11.83 39.06
N ALA A 11 16.30 -12.49 37.96
CA ALA A 11 15.78 -13.79 37.61
C ALA A 11 16.40 -14.88 38.51
N ALA A 12 15.58 -15.59 39.25
CA ALA A 12 15.98 -16.79 39.98
C ALA A 12 15.74 -18.02 39.12
N VAL A 13 16.82 -18.65 38.70
CA VAL A 13 16.82 -19.99 38.07
C VAL A 13 16.61 -21.03 39.14
N LEU A 14 15.53 -21.78 39.09
CA LEU A 14 15.31 -22.99 39.89
C LEU A 14 15.48 -24.24 39.01
N LEU A 15 16.61 -24.90 39.20
CA LEU A 15 16.85 -26.26 38.76
C LEU A 15 16.14 -27.24 39.72
N ALA A 16 15.26 -28.08 39.19
CA ALA A 16 14.81 -29.28 39.92
C ALA A 16 14.94 -30.50 39.01
N SER A 17 15.73 -31.44 39.47
CA SER A 17 16.05 -32.71 38.82
C SER A 17 15.17 -33.86 39.29
N CYS A 18 14.98 -34.83 38.42
CA CYS A 18 14.85 -36.29 38.60
C CYS A 18 13.58 -36.89 39.22
N GLY A 19 13.06 -37.87 38.50
CA GLY A 19 12.32 -39.00 39.09
C GLY A 19 11.60 -39.85 38.03
N GLY A 20 12.18 -41.02 37.70
CA GLY A 20 11.72 -41.89 36.65
C GLY A 20 10.49 -42.75 36.98
N GLY A 21 9.91 -43.34 35.96
CA GLY A 21 8.84 -44.36 36.06
C GLY A 21 8.48 -44.90 34.68
N THR A 22 8.94 -46.12 34.45
CA THR A 22 8.71 -46.96 33.26
C THR A 22 7.27 -47.43 33.07
N SER A 23 6.72 -47.41 31.83
CA SER A 23 6.06 -48.60 31.26
C SER A 23 5.71 -48.43 29.79
N SER A 24 5.97 -49.47 29.07
CA SER A 24 5.96 -49.83 27.68
C SER A 24 4.61 -49.75 26.94
N SER A 25 4.63 -49.35 25.64
CA SER A 25 4.15 -50.21 24.55
C SER A 25 4.37 -49.52 23.19
N THR A 26 5.02 -50.23 22.30
CA THR A 26 5.36 -49.99 20.88
C THR A 26 4.27 -50.49 19.94
N PRO A 27 4.32 -50.39 18.57
CA PRO A 27 5.08 -49.48 17.71
C PRO A 27 4.24 -48.98 16.51
N GLY A 28 4.77 -48.00 15.77
CA GLY A 28 4.32 -47.79 14.40
C GLY A 28 4.77 -46.49 13.74
N SER A 29 5.71 -46.68 12.88
CA SER A 29 6.18 -45.85 11.74
C SER A 29 7.34 -44.88 12.01
N SER A 30 8.43 -45.23 11.36
CA SER A 30 9.68 -44.54 11.26
C SER A 30 9.57 -43.25 10.46
N ALA A 31 9.74 -42.11 11.13
CA ALA A 31 10.22 -40.89 10.50
C ALA A 31 11.63 -40.65 11.08
N THR A 32 12.62 -40.51 10.20
CA THR A 32 13.98 -40.15 10.52
C THR A 32 13.99 -38.74 11.10
N SER A 33 14.05 -38.63 12.42
CA SER A 33 14.28 -37.39 13.14
C SER A 33 15.77 -37.13 13.28
N ASN A 34 16.28 -36.09 12.67
CA ASN A 34 17.39 -35.34 13.24
C ASN A 34 16.92 -34.89 14.62
N GLY A 35 17.71 -35.14 15.70
CA GLY A 35 17.31 -34.89 17.08
C GLY A 35 17.15 -33.40 17.41
N GLY A 36 16.11 -32.77 16.87
CA GLY A 36 15.65 -31.44 17.21
C GLY A 36 14.65 -31.50 18.37
N LEU A 37 14.57 -30.43 19.11
CA LEU A 37 13.52 -30.18 20.09
C LEU A 37 12.13 -30.38 19.43
N VAL A 38 11.32 -31.27 20.00
CA VAL A 38 9.94 -31.43 19.54
C VAL A 38 9.10 -30.31 20.13
N ARG A 39 8.73 -29.34 19.31
CA ARG A 39 7.85 -28.23 19.71
C ARG A 39 6.47 -28.80 20.12
N PRO A 40 5.94 -28.46 21.30
CA PRO A 40 4.57 -28.80 21.64
C PRO A 40 3.60 -28.02 20.75
N GLN A 41 2.38 -28.52 20.62
CA GLN A 41 1.32 -27.77 19.94
C GLN A 41 1.13 -26.44 20.65
N GLY A 42 1.12 -25.35 19.84
CA GLY A 42 1.01 -23.99 20.34
C GLY A 42 -0.42 -23.50 20.42
N ASP A 43 -0.57 -22.32 20.96
CA ASP A 43 -1.82 -21.58 20.85
C ASP A 43 -2.06 -21.15 19.40
N LYS A 44 -3.25 -21.41 18.90
CA LYS A 44 -3.61 -21.09 17.51
C LYS A 44 -3.85 -19.61 17.34
N ILE A 45 -3.17 -19.00 16.38
CA ILE A 45 -3.36 -17.60 15.92
C ILE A 45 -3.92 -17.63 14.50
N VAL A 46 -5.08 -17.02 14.30
CA VAL A 46 -5.77 -16.98 12.99
C VAL A 46 -5.57 -15.62 12.35
N ILE A 47 -4.95 -15.60 11.15
CA ILE A 47 -4.63 -14.39 10.39
C ILE A 47 -5.47 -14.36 9.12
N TYR A 48 -6.21 -13.27 8.92
CA TYR A 48 -6.90 -12.97 7.68
C TYR A 48 -6.11 -11.90 6.91
N ALA A 49 -5.56 -12.31 5.76
CA ALA A 49 -4.73 -11.46 4.92
C ALA A 49 -5.51 -11.02 3.69
N GLY A 50 -5.81 -9.74 3.61
CA GLY A 50 -6.43 -9.07 2.48
C GLY A 50 -5.46 -8.22 1.72
N GLY A 51 -5.97 -7.50 0.73
CA GLY A 51 -5.21 -6.54 -0.07
C GLY A 51 -5.46 -6.72 -1.55
N SER A 52 -5.07 -5.73 -2.31
CA SER A 52 -5.14 -5.71 -3.77
C SER A 52 -3.78 -5.35 -4.35
N SER A 53 -3.57 -5.66 -5.61
CA SER A 53 -2.35 -5.32 -6.35
C SER A 53 -1.07 -5.90 -5.75
N GLU A 54 -0.03 -5.10 -5.66
CA GLU A 54 1.26 -5.50 -5.08
C GLU A 54 1.20 -5.82 -3.59
N PHE A 55 0.17 -5.34 -2.89
CA PHE A 55 -0.04 -5.57 -1.47
C PHE A 55 -0.89 -6.80 -1.17
N ALA A 56 -1.32 -7.53 -2.19
CA ALA A 56 -2.03 -8.78 -1.98
C ALA A 56 -1.05 -9.84 -1.46
N TRP A 57 -1.30 -10.29 -0.25
CA TRP A 57 -0.60 -11.45 0.27
C TRP A 57 -1.01 -12.71 -0.51
N VAL A 58 -0.04 -13.37 -1.11
CA VAL A 58 -0.25 -14.59 -1.88
C VAL A 58 0.56 -15.71 -1.26
N LYS A 59 -0.09 -16.84 -1.00
CA LYS A 59 0.55 -18.02 -0.42
C LYS A 59 1.73 -18.47 -1.28
N GLY A 60 2.90 -18.55 -0.68
CA GLY A 60 4.12 -19.03 -1.33
C GLY A 60 4.12 -20.54 -1.56
N SER A 61 4.96 -20.99 -2.47
CA SER A 61 5.04 -22.43 -2.83
C SER A 61 5.58 -23.33 -1.71
N GLN A 62 6.25 -22.78 -0.70
CA GLN A 62 6.76 -23.47 0.48
C GLN A 62 6.30 -22.83 1.80
N GLU A 63 5.19 -22.10 1.74
CA GLU A 63 4.65 -21.31 2.86
C GLU A 63 4.59 -22.09 4.16
N ASP A 64 3.95 -23.25 4.15
CA ASP A 64 3.70 -24.05 5.35
C ASP A 64 5.02 -24.50 6.01
N LYS A 65 6.05 -24.83 5.20
CA LYS A 65 7.37 -25.21 5.72
C LYS A 65 8.14 -24.06 6.34
N VAL A 66 7.97 -22.85 5.79
CA VAL A 66 8.61 -21.66 6.34
C VAL A 66 7.93 -21.26 7.63
N ILE A 67 6.61 -21.33 7.69
CA ILE A 67 5.84 -21.07 8.92
C ILE A 67 6.29 -22.03 10.01
N GLU A 68 6.34 -23.34 9.73
CA GLU A 68 6.84 -24.35 10.67
C GLU A 68 8.25 -24.02 11.18
N ALA A 69 9.17 -23.63 10.28
CA ALA A 69 10.54 -23.26 10.68
C ALA A 69 10.58 -21.98 11.55
N ILE A 70 9.67 -21.02 11.34
CA ILE A 70 9.54 -19.82 12.17
C ILE A 70 8.99 -20.18 13.56
N GLU A 71 7.96 -21.01 13.61
CA GLU A 71 7.34 -21.50 14.85
C GLU A 71 8.35 -22.30 15.70
N ASP A 72 9.13 -23.16 15.07
CA ASP A 72 10.19 -23.93 15.73
C ASP A 72 11.27 -23.00 16.29
N ARG A 73 11.73 -22.03 15.50
CA ARG A 73 12.73 -21.05 15.93
C ARG A 73 12.22 -20.16 17.06
N TYR A 74 10.96 -19.71 17.00
CA TYR A 74 10.35 -18.96 18.09
C TYR A 74 10.30 -19.76 19.38
N TYR A 75 9.97 -21.05 19.30
CA TYR A 75 9.98 -21.96 20.44
C TYR A 75 11.40 -22.19 21.01
N GLU A 76 12.40 -22.40 20.13
CA GLU A 76 13.78 -22.54 20.53
C GLU A 76 14.32 -21.32 21.30
N ASP A 77 13.98 -20.12 20.82
CA ASP A 77 14.48 -18.88 21.40
C ASP A 77 13.73 -18.44 22.67
N THR A 78 12.46 -18.79 22.81
CA THR A 78 11.58 -18.23 23.86
C THR A 78 10.97 -19.27 24.80
N GLY A 79 10.91 -20.52 24.39
CA GLY A 79 10.16 -21.58 25.07
C GLY A 79 8.65 -21.50 24.91
N ASN A 80 8.13 -20.52 24.15
CA ASN A 80 6.70 -20.36 23.87
C ASN A 80 6.33 -20.97 22.52
N SER A 81 5.18 -21.62 22.45
CA SER A 81 4.69 -22.27 21.22
C SER A 81 3.49 -21.54 20.67
N LEU A 82 3.49 -21.27 19.36
CA LEU A 82 2.37 -20.73 18.60
C LEU A 82 2.17 -21.54 17.34
N ASP A 83 0.92 -21.66 16.88
CA ASP A 83 0.57 -22.27 15.61
C ASP A 83 -0.22 -21.25 14.76
N PHE A 84 0.27 -20.93 13.57
CA PHE A 84 -0.37 -19.93 12.71
C PHE A 84 -1.27 -20.57 11.66
N GLU A 85 -2.51 -20.10 11.59
CA GLU A 85 -3.44 -20.40 10.49
C GLU A 85 -3.72 -19.15 9.68
N ILE A 86 -3.43 -19.18 8.37
CA ILE A 86 -3.49 -18.00 7.52
C ILE A 86 -4.49 -18.21 6.40
N ALA A 87 -5.46 -17.30 6.30
CA ALA A 87 -6.40 -17.20 5.18
C ALA A 87 -5.97 -16.07 4.24
N TYR A 88 -5.57 -16.43 3.03
CA TYR A 88 -5.24 -15.49 1.96
C TYR A 88 -6.50 -15.13 1.19
N LEU A 89 -7.10 -13.99 1.46
CA LEU A 89 -8.43 -13.62 1.00
C LEU A 89 -8.43 -12.58 -0.14
N GLY A 90 -7.31 -11.89 -0.34
CA GLY A 90 -7.23 -10.85 -1.36
C GLY A 90 -8.36 -9.81 -1.24
N GLU A 91 -9.02 -9.50 -2.35
CA GLU A 91 -10.13 -8.55 -2.41
C GLU A 91 -11.42 -9.05 -1.74
N ASP A 92 -11.57 -10.36 -1.57
CA ASP A 92 -12.75 -10.97 -0.91
C ASP A 92 -12.72 -10.82 0.63
N MET A 93 -11.63 -10.29 1.19
CA MET A 93 -11.43 -10.23 2.64
C MET A 93 -12.61 -9.60 3.37
N GLN A 94 -13.16 -8.52 2.85
CA GLN A 94 -14.23 -7.79 3.52
C GLN A 94 -15.52 -8.59 3.70
N THR A 95 -15.96 -9.22 2.63
CA THR A 95 -17.18 -10.04 2.65
C THR A 95 -17.01 -11.21 3.60
N LYS A 96 -15.84 -11.86 3.57
CA LYS A 96 -15.53 -12.99 4.43
C LYS A 96 -15.35 -12.57 5.88
N LEU A 97 -14.58 -11.50 6.15
CA LEU A 97 -14.34 -11.01 7.52
C LEU A 97 -15.66 -10.70 8.22
N SER A 98 -16.55 -9.94 7.58
CA SER A 98 -17.85 -9.57 8.16
C SER A 98 -18.70 -10.80 8.50
N SER A 99 -18.72 -11.79 7.61
CA SER A 99 -19.49 -13.04 7.83
C SER A 99 -18.89 -13.90 8.95
N GLU A 100 -17.56 -14.03 9.01
CA GLU A 100 -16.88 -14.82 10.03
C GLU A 100 -16.98 -14.20 11.42
N LEU A 101 -16.81 -12.87 11.53
CA LEU A 101 -17.00 -12.16 12.80
C LEU A 101 -18.45 -12.26 13.30
N ALA A 102 -19.43 -12.20 12.37
CA ALA A 102 -20.84 -12.40 12.72
C ALA A 102 -21.15 -13.84 13.14
N ALA A 103 -20.48 -14.83 12.54
CA ALA A 103 -20.60 -16.25 12.90
C ALA A 103 -19.89 -16.60 14.23
N GLY A 104 -19.07 -15.68 14.78
CA GLY A 104 -18.29 -15.91 15.99
C GLY A 104 -17.04 -16.77 15.76
N SER A 105 -16.57 -16.86 14.51
CA SER A 105 -15.32 -17.55 14.17
C SER A 105 -14.13 -16.85 14.82
N GLN A 106 -13.09 -17.62 15.13
CA GLN A 106 -11.83 -17.05 15.60
C GLN A 106 -11.15 -16.33 14.43
N VAL A 107 -10.92 -15.02 14.57
CA VAL A 107 -10.09 -14.19 13.72
C VAL A 107 -9.30 -13.29 14.65
N ASP A 108 -8.00 -13.52 14.76
CA ASP A 108 -7.16 -12.77 15.70
C ASP A 108 -6.55 -11.55 15.05
N ILE A 109 -6.00 -11.71 13.83
CA ILE A 109 -5.29 -10.65 13.12
C ILE A 109 -5.92 -10.45 11.75
N VAL A 110 -6.11 -9.19 11.38
CA VAL A 110 -6.55 -8.76 10.04
C VAL A 110 -5.48 -7.88 9.43
N ILE A 111 -4.97 -8.27 8.27
CA ILE A 111 -3.96 -7.49 7.53
C ILE A 111 -4.59 -6.94 6.27
N SER A 112 -4.55 -5.62 6.08
CA SER A 112 -5.11 -4.95 4.88
C SER A 112 -4.53 -3.56 4.70
N HIS A 113 -4.98 -2.88 3.64
CA HIS A 113 -4.77 -1.44 3.50
C HIS A 113 -5.28 -0.70 4.73
N THR A 114 -4.57 0.36 5.14
CA THR A 114 -4.98 1.14 6.31
C THR A 114 -6.16 2.05 6.01
N ARG A 115 -6.33 2.47 4.75
CA ARG A 115 -7.31 3.47 4.33
C ARG A 115 -8.01 3.10 3.04
N GLY A 116 -9.15 3.76 2.81
CA GLY A 116 -9.99 3.58 1.63
C GLY A 116 -11.13 2.60 1.83
N GLY A 117 -12.00 2.44 0.85
CA GLY A 117 -13.26 1.69 0.96
C GLY A 117 -13.14 0.21 1.36
N ASN A 118 -11.92 -0.29 1.46
CA ASN A 118 -11.57 -1.62 1.93
C ASN A 118 -10.51 -1.56 3.05
N GLY A 119 -10.20 -0.38 3.56
CA GLY A 119 -9.19 -0.18 4.57
C GLY A 119 -9.61 -0.62 5.97
N LEU A 120 -8.63 -0.82 6.83
CA LEU A 120 -8.85 -1.12 8.26
C LEU A 120 -9.59 0.03 8.96
N ASP A 121 -9.33 1.28 8.54
CA ASP A 121 -10.00 2.47 9.02
C ASP A 121 -11.51 2.47 8.73
N ASP A 122 -11.95 1.77 7.70
CA ASP A 122 -13.36 1.68 7.29
C ASP A 122 -14.08 0.48 7.91
N LYS A 123 -13.38 -0.61 8.11
CA LYS A 123 -13.94 -1.90 8.54
C LYS A 123 -13.89 -2.12 10.04
N LEU A 124 -12.95 -1.47 10.71
CA LEU A 124 -12.73 -1.60 12.15
C LEU A 124 -13.01 -0.27 12.88
N LYS A 125 -13.89 0.57 12.32
CA LYS A 125 -14.25 1.89 12.85
C LYS A 125 -15.00 1.86 14.17
N GLY A 126 -15.63 0.75 14.49
CA GLY A 126 -16.35 0.63 15.74
C GLY A 126 -15.37 0.43 16.89
N GLU A 127 -15.58 1.16 18.03
CA GLU A 127 -14.89 0.86 19.29
C GLU A 127 -14.97 -0.62 19.69
N ASN A 128 -15.73 -1.42 18.95
CA ASN A 128 -16.02 -2.83 19.22
C ASN A 128 -15.32 -3.81 18.30
N ASP A 129 -14.68 -3.38 17.22
CA ASP A 129 -14.21 -4.29 16.18
C ASP A 129 -12.70 -4.53 16.21
N HIS A 130 -11.91 -3.57 16.69
CA HIS A 130 -10.47 -3.74 16.89
C HIS A 130 -10.08 -3.61 18.37
N TYR A 131 -8.95 -4.21 18.73
CA TYR A 131 -8.30 -4.02 20.02
C TYR A 131 -7.46 -2.74 19.97
N ASN A 132 -7.59 -1.85 20.97
CA ASN A 132 -6.72 -0.68 21.07
C ASN A 132 -5.29 -1.13 21.42
N LEU A 133 -4.36 -0.94 20.49
CA LEU A 133 -2.98 -1.42 20.60
C LEU A 133 -2.04 -0.44 21.31
N TYR A 134 -2.52 0.76 21.71
CA TYR A 134 -1.66 1.81 22.24
C TYR A 134 -0.80 1.34 23.42
N ASP A 135 -1.44 0.84 24.47
CA ASP A 135 -0.73 0.34 25.65
C ASP A 135 -0.06 -1.02 25.38
N ALA A 136 -0.70 -1.90 24.61
CA ALA A 136 -0.19 -3.25 24.36
C ALA A 136 1.14 -3.25 23.60
N ILE A 137 1.31 -2.38 22.60
CA ILE A 137 2.58 -2.25 21.87
C ILE A 137 3.67 -1.75 22.81
N TYR A 138 3.39 -0.73 23.60
CA TYR A 138 4.37 -0.14 24.52
C TYR A 138 4.78 -1.08 25.64
N ASP A 139 3.79 -1.73 26.28
CA ASP A 139 4.01 -2.54 27.48
C ASP A 139 4.57 -3.94 27.18
N TYR A 140 4.15 -4.57 26.08
CA TYR A 140 4.43 -5.97 25.78
C TYR A 140 5.33 -6.21 24.57
N ALA A 141 5.51 -5.20 23.70
CA ALA A 141 6.30 -5.34 22.48
C ALA A 141 7.26 -4.14 22.27
N PRO A 142 8.20 -3.85 23.19
CA PRO A 142 9.07 -2.69 23.09
C PRO A 142 9.94 -2.69 21.84
N ASN A 143 10.39 -3.84 21.33
CA ASN A 143 11.16 -3.92 20.09
C ASN A 143 10.29 -3.54 18.87
N LEU A 144 9.03 -3.96 18.86
CA LEU A 144 8.08 -3.52 17.85
C LEU A 144 7.83 -2.01 17.95
N TYR A 145 7.62 -1.49 19.18
CA TYR A 145 7.45 -0.05 19.41
C TYR A 145 8.60 0.75 18.80
N ASP A 146 9.84 0.39 19.10
CA ASP A 146 11.04 1.08 18.59
C ASP A 146 11.10 1.03 17.04
N ALA A 147 10.65 -0.06 16.45
CA ALA A 147 10.66 -0.25 15.00
C ALA A 147 9.62 0.59 14.26
N ILE A 148 8.47 0.89 14.90
CA ILE A 148 7.34 1.60 14.25
C ILE A 148 7.11 3.01 14.81
N ALA A 149 7.81 3.43 15.86
CA ALA A 149 7.63 4.72 16.52
C ALA A 149 7.82 5.90 15.56
N GLY A 150 7.17 7.01 15.89
CA GLY A 150 7.14 8.23 15.08
C GLY A 150 5.94 8.27 14.13
N ASP A 151 6.11 8.86 12.95
CA ASP A 151 5.01 9.09 11.99
C ASP A 151 4.21 7.84 11.62
N PRO A 152 4.81 6.64 11.40
CA PRO A 152 4.02 5.46 11.10
C PRO A 152 3.01 5.11 12.20
N LEU A 153 3.45 4.99 13.46
CA LEU A 153 2.57 4.70 14.60
C LEU A 153 1.56 5.81 14.83
N ASN A 154 2.00 7.06 14.77
CA ASN A 154 1.13 8.23 14.93
C ASN A 154 0.05 8.29 13.86
N SER A 155 0.33 7.85 12.62
CA SER A 155 -0.65 7.84 11.55
C SER A 155 -1.79 6.83 11.76
N MET A 156 -1.59 5.85 12.66
CA MET A 156 -2.57 4.83 13.02
C MET A 156 -3.15 5.05 14.43
N THR A 157 -2.83 6.18 15.06
CA THR A 157 -3.34 6.55 16.38
C THR A 157 -4.29 7.74 16.27
N THR A 158 -5.47 7.61 16.83
CA THR A 158 -6.51 8.66 16.85
C THR A 158 -6.19 9.77 17.85
N SER A 159 -6.95 10.85 17.81
CA SER A 159 -6.85 11.96 18.79
C SER A 159 -7.16 11.54 20.22
N THR A 160 -7.73 10.36 20.44
CA THR A 160 -8.08 9.78 21.76
C THR A 160 -7.12 8.69 22.21
N ASN A 161 -5.94 8.56 21.56
CA ASN A 161 -4.94 7.53 21.85
C ASN A 161 -5.44 6.10 21.61
N ASP A 162 -6.28 5.93 20.59
CA ASP A 162 -6.69 4.62 20.11
C ASP A 162 -5.82 4.26 18.89
N THR A 163 -4.96 3.26 19.04
CA THR A 163 -4.11 2.73 17.96
C THR A 163 -4.81 1.56 17.29
N VAL A 164 -5.26 1.78 16.06
CA VAL A 164 -6.12 0.86 15.30
C VAL A 164 -5.37 -0.35 14.79
N CYS A 165 -4.12 -0.17 14.37
CA CYS A 165 -3.32 -1.26 13.80
C CYS A 165 -1.82 -1.00 13.92
N ILE A 166 -1.04 -2.07 13.76
CA ILE A 166 0.42 -2.03 13.57
C ILE A 166 0.67 -1.54 12.16
N PRO A 167 1.37 -0.42 11.96
CA PRO A 167 1.58 0.17 10.64
C PRO A 167 2.77 -0.45 9.90
N SER A 168 2.71 -0.46 8.56
CA SER A 168 3.91 -0.63 7.73
C SER A 168 4.85 0.56 7.86
N VAL A 169 6.16 0.30 7.76
CA VAL A 169 7.22 1.32 7.75
C VAL A 169 7.98 1.20 6.44
N ILE A 170 7.43 1.81 5.41
CA ILE A 170 7.95 1.75 4.05
C ILE A 170 8.09 3.15 3.46
N SER A 171 8.92 3.29 2.43
CA SER A 171 9.05 4.56 1.74
C SER A 171 7.68 5.04 1.20
N PRO A 172 7.29 6.30 1.45
CA PRO A 172 6.10 6.89 0.85
C PRO A 172 6.30 7.24 -0.63
N TYR A 173 7.50 7.11 -1.15
CA TYR A 173 7.93 7.50 -2.50
C TYR A 173 8.07 6.24 -3.36
N LYS A 174 7.08 5.97 -4.24
CA LYS A 174 7.00 4.70 -4.96
C LYS A 174 6.52 4.79 -6.40
N PHE A 175 6.05 5.94 -6.88
CA PHE A 175 5.29 6.03 -8.11
C PHE A 175 6.15 6.32 -9.34
N GLY A 176 5.62 5.90 -10.49
CA GLY A 176 6.14 6.18 -11.80
C GLY A 176 5.11 5.93 -12.89
N ILE A 177 5.44 6.22 -14.13
CA ILE A 177 4.60 6.02 -15.31
C ILE A 177 5.36 5.09 -16.25
N LEU A 178 4.93 3.82 -16.37
CA LEU A 178 5.60 2.86 -17.26
C LEU A 178 5.20 3.09 -18.71
N VAL A 179 6.21 3.25 -19.58
CA VAL A 179 6.03 3.53 -21.01
C VAL A 179 6.82 2.54 -21.87
N ARG A 180 6.24 2.13 -22.97
CA ARG A 180 6.93 1.43 -24.06
C ARG A 180 7.89 2.40 -24.76
N LYS A 181 9.18 2.36 -24.35
CA LYS A 181 10.21 3.27 -24.86
C LYS A 181 10.41 3.16 -26.35
N ASP A 182 10.40 1.93 -26.89
CA ASP A 182 10.51 1.69 -28.32
C ASP A 182 9.38 2.34 -29.13
N LEU A 183 8.17 2.40 -28.61
CA LEU A 183 7.04 3.07 -29.26
C LEU A 183 7.13 4.59 -29.10
N MET A 184 7.52 5.07 -27.91
CA MET A 184 7.75 6.49 -27.64
C MET A 184 8.78 7.08 -28.59
N GLU A 185 9.92 6.40 -28.74
CA GLU A 185 11.01 6.85 -29.63
C GLU A 185 10.61 6.82 -31.11
N LYS A 186 9.87 5.80 -31.55
CA LYS A 186 9.33 5.73 -32.91
C LYS A 186 8.29 6.83 -33.17
N ALA A 187 7.57 7.27 -32.14
CA ALA A 187 6.64 8.38 -32.20
C ALA A 187 7.33 9.77 -32.24
N GLY A 188 8.66 9.83 -32.09
CA GLY A 188 9.43 11.08 -32.07
C GLY A 188 9.58 11.73 -30.71
N TYR A 189 9.38 10.97 -29.64
CA TYR A 189 9.45 11.46 -28.25
C TYR A 189 10.57 10.76 -27.47
N THR A 190 10.98 11.38 -26.35
CA THR A 190 12.05 10.87 -25.49
C THR A 190 11.80 11.27 -24.02
N ASP A 191 12.38 10.49 -23.10
CA ASP A 191 12.53 10.80 -21.68
C ASP A 191 13.92 11.37 -21.34
N ASP A 192 14.84 11.37 -22.30
CA ASP A 192 16.21 11.85 -22.15
C ASP A 192 16.35 13.31 -22.62
N PRO A 193 16.58 14.26 -21.71
CA PRO A 193 16.72 15.68 -22.04
C PRO A 193 17.95 15.98 -22.91
N THR A 194 18.87 15.03 -23.10
CA THR A 194 20.04 15.21 -23.95
C THR A 194 19.76 14.93 -25.42
N GLN A 195 18.67 14.23 -25.73
CA GLN A 195 18.23 13.93 -27.09
C GLN A 195 17.46 15.13 -27.67
N THR A 196 18.15 16.00 -28.38
CA THR A 196 17.55 17.23 -28.92
C THR A 196 16.82 17.07 -30.26
N ASP A 197 16.91 15.91 -30.86
CA ASP A 197 16.23 15.54 -32.11
C ASP A 197 14.81 15.00 -31.90
N LYS A 198 14.43 14.78 -30.63
CA LYS A 198 13.11 14.29 -30.21
C LYS A 198 12.45 15.26 -29.23
N THR A 199 11.13 15.14 -29.06
CA THR A 199 10.38 15.93 -28.07
C THR A 199 10.49 15.27 -26.71
N LEU A 200 11.01 16.01 -25.72
CA LEU A 200 11.03 15.58 -24.33
C LEU A 200 9.62 15.53 -23.74
N VAL A 201 9.27 14.38 -23.15
CA VAL A 201 7.98 14.19 -22.47
C VAL A 201 8.10 14.57 -21.00
N ASP A 202 7.85 15.82 -20.65
CA ASP A 202 7.91 16.34 -19.29
C ASP A 202 6.63 17.08 -18.84
N ASN A 203 5.60 17.11 -19.71
CA ASN A 203 4.33 17.79 -19.45
C ASN A 203 3.15 17.03 -20.07
N LEU A 204 1.92 17.36 -19.62
CA LEU A 204 0.70 16.66 -20.05
C LEU A 204 0.38 16.85 -21.53
N GLN A 205 0.78 17.96 -22.15
CA GLN A 205 0.52 18.20 -23.57
C GLN A 205 1.40 17.32 -24.47
N ASP A 206 2.70 17.26 -24.19
CA ASP A 206 3.63 16.40 -24.92
C ASP A 206 3.34 14.90 -24.64
N PHE A 207 2.91 14.56 -23.42
CA PHE A 207 2.43 13.23 -23.08
C PHE A 207 1.18 12.83 -23.88
N GLU A 208 0.17 13.70 -23.97
CA GLU A 208 -1.03 13.48 -24.79
C GLU A 208 -0.64 13.23 -26.24
N ALA A 209 0.20 14.11 -26.81
CA ALA A 209 0.64 14.02 -28.19
C ALA A 209 1.41 12.72 -28.47
N MET A 210 2.32 12.34 -27.58
CA MET A 210 3.03 11.05 -27.64
C MET A 210 2.03 9.89 -27.67
N CYS A 211 1.08 9.84 -26.76
CA CYS A 211 0.08 8.78 -26.68
C CYS A 211 -0.73 8.65 -27.98
N LEU A 212 -1.14 9.75 -28.57
CA LEU A 212 -1.89 9.75 -29.83
C LEU A 212 -1.04 9.26 -31.02
N GLU A 213 0.24 9.61 -31.08
CA GLU A 213 1.14 9.07 -32.11
C GLU A 213 1.41 7.57 -31.89
N MET A 214 1.60 7.12 -30.65
CA MET A 214 1.73 5.69 -30.33
C MET A 214 0.49 4.89 -30.79
N ASN A 215 -0.72 5.42 -30.60
CA ASN A 215 -1.95 4.80 -31.10
C ASN A 215 -1.96 4.69 -32.63
N LYS A 216 -1.48 5.70 -33.37
CA LYS A 216 -1.38 5.62 -34.84
C LYS A 216 -0.38 4.54 -35.28
N LEU A 217 0.75 4.40 -34.57
CA LEU A 217 1.76 3.40 -34.87
C LEU A 217 1.26 1.97 -34.62
N THR A 218 0.44 1.77 -33.60
CA THR A 218 -0.03 0.46 -33.17
C THR A 218 -1.42 0.09 -33.66
N GLY A 219 -2.21 1.07 -34.08
CA GLY A 219 -3.63 0.88 -34.41
C GLY A 219 -4.53 0.69 -33.17
N ASN A 220 -4.02 1.00 -31.98
CA ASN A 220 -4.77 0.88 -30.73
C ASN A 220 -5.81 1.99 -30.57
N SER A 221 -6.91 1.69 -29.90
CA SER A 221 -8.01 2.64 -29.66
C SER A 221 -7.73 3.62 -28.51
N TYR A 222 -6.80 3.27 -27.61
CA TYR A 222 -6.32 4.12 -26.51
C TYR A 222 -4.88 3.72 -26.11
N ALA A 223 -4.13 4.67 -25.59
CA ALA A 223 -2.70 4.48 -25.29
C ALA A 223 -2.43 4.06 -23.86
N VAL A 224 -3.21 4.57 -22.90
CA VAL A 224 -2.96 4.42 -21.47
C VAL A 224 -3.94 3.43 -20.87
N THR A 225 -3.41 2.36 -20.26
CA THR A 225 -4.20 1.49 -19.41
C THR A 225 -4.03 1.92 -17.95
N GLY A 226 -5.14 2.15 -17.27
CA GLY A 226 -5.16 2.58 -15.89
C GLY A 226 -6.58 2.71 -15.35
N ALA A 227 -6.74 2.52 -14.05
CA ALA A 227 -7.97 2.91 -13.36
C ALA A 227 -7.96 4.43 -13.13
N ALA A 228 -9.14 5.02 -13.02
CA ALA A 228 -9.28 6.47 -12.88
C ALA A 228 -8.48 7.06 -11.71
N TRP A 229 -8.49 6.40 -10.55
CA TRP A 229 -7.73 6.86 -9.36
C TRP A 229 -6.22 6.82 -9.53
N ASP A 230 -5.68 5.86 -10.27
CA ASP A 230 -4.25 5.75 -10.53
C ASP A 230 -3.81 6.79 -11.56
N LEU A 231 -4.67 7.06 -12.56
CA LEU A 231 -4.47 8.17 -13.48
C LEU A 231 -4.38 9.50 -12.74
N GLU A 232 -5.30 9.75 -11.79
CA GLU A 232 -5.28 10.95 -10.95
C GLU A 232 -4.01 11.05 -10.12
N LYS A 233 -3.62 9.97 -9.44
CA LYS A 233 -2.42 9.97 -8.57
C LYS A 233 -1.15 10.38 -9.30
N VAL A 234 -0.94 9.87 -10.49
CA VAL A 234 0.37 9.96 -11.15
C VAL A 234 0.38 10.88 -12.36
N LEU A 235 -0.73 11.01 -13.10
CA LEU A 235 -0.73 11.79 -14.33
C LEU A 235 -1.27 13.19 -14.15
N THR A 236 -2.42 13.33 -13.54
CA THR A 236 -3.17 14.58 -13.65
C THR A 236 -3.13 15.42 -12.38
N LEU A 237 -3.47 14.85 -11.23
CA LEU A 237 -3.59 15.61 -10.00
C LEU A 237 -2.28 16.28 -9.60
N GLY A 238 -1.18 15.54 -9.62
CA GLY A 238 0.15 16.05 -9.30
C GLY A 238 0.68 17.12 -10.26
N ALA A 239 0.11 17.22 -11.45
CA ALA A 239 0.45 18.26 -12.41
C ALA A 239 -0.22 19.61 -12.06
N PHE A 240 -1.47 19.57 -11.61
CA PHE A 240 -2.28 20.78 -11.40
C PHE A 240 -2.28 21.28 -9.96
N SER A 241 -2.21 20.39 -8.97
CA SER A 241 -2.52 20.71 -7.60
C SER A 241 -1.40 20.33 -6.64
N THR A 242 -1.28 21.11 -5.56
CA THR A 242 -0.62 20.70 -4.32
C THR A 242 -1.61 20.04 -3.35
N ALA A 243 -2.88 19.93 -3.76
CA ALA A 243 -3.94 19.32 -2.99
C ALA A 243 -3.86 17.79 -3.03
N GLY A 244 -4.53 17.15 -2.12
CA GLY A 244 -4.58 15.71 -2.01
C GLY A 244 -5.43 15.05 -3.10
N TYR A 245 -5.29 13.75 -3.18
CA TYR A 245 -6.10 12.84 -3.96
C TYR A 245 -7.62 13.01 -3.69
N PHE A 246 -8.50 12.61 -4.64
CA PHE A 246 -9.96 12.77 -4.53
C PHE A 246 -10.55 12.30 -3.18
N SER A 247 -10.02 11.22 -2.63
CA SER A 247 -10.45 10.67 -1.34
C SER A 247 -9.65 11.15 -0.13
N SER A 248 -8.66 12.03 -0.34
CA SER A 248 -7.76 12.49 0.73
C SER A 248 -8.17 13.88 1.22
N GLY A 249 -7.93 14.13 2.52
CA GLY A 249 -8.07 15.46 3.09
C GLY A 249 -7.06 16.44 2.51
N VAL A 250 -7.52 17.64 2.21
CA VAL A 250 -6.70 18.78 1.78
C VAL A 250 -7.19 20.04 2.45
N PHE A 251 -6.31 21.05 2.57
CA PHE A 251 -6.77 22.37 2.97
C PHE A 251 -7.63 23.00 1.87
N SER A 252 -8.65 23.76 2.28
CA SER A 252 -9.38 24.66 1.39
C SER A 252 -8.44 25.64 0.71
N GLU A 253 -8.88 26.26 -0.39
CA GLU A 253 -8.05 27.20 -1.16
C GLU A 253 -7.57 28.41 -0.35
N ASP A 254 -8.32 28.82 0.66
CA ASP A 254 -7.95 29.85 1.63
C ASP A 254 -7.08 29.33 2.79
N GLY A 255 -6.84 28.02 2.86
CA GLY A 255 -6.05 27.38 3.91
C GLY A 255 -6.72 27.30 5.27
N ALA A 256 -8.01 27.66 5.40
CA ALA A 256 -8.68 27.80 6.68
C ALA A 256 -9.29 26.48 7.19
N GLU A 257 -9.74 25.61 6.32
CA GLU A 257 -10.42 24.36 6.68
C GLU A 257 -9.83 23.16 5.92
N LEU A 258 -9.79 22.00 6.57
CA LEU A 258 -9.56 20.73 5.89
C LEU A 258 -10.84 20.31 5.18
N VAL A 259 -10.70 20.03 3.89
CA VAL A 259 -11.75 19.45 3.08
C VAL A 259 -11.43 17.99 2.86
N MET A 260 -12.27 17.07 3.35
CA MET A 260 -12.00 15.63 3.29
C MET A 260 -11.93 15.07 1.88
N LYS A 261 -12.54 15.74 0.91
CA LYS A 261 -12.46 15.35 -0.50
C LYS A 261 -11.72 16.40 -1.30
N GLY A 262 -10.50 16.12 -1.69
CA GLY A 262 -9.69 16.98 -2.54
C GLY A 262 -10.36 17.34 -3.87
N GLY A 263 -11.34 16.55 -4.30
CA GLY A 263 -12.20 16.82 -5.43
C GLY A 263 -13.10 18.05 -5.35
N CYS A 264 -13.01 18.86 -4.29
CA CYS A 264 -13.74 20.13 -4.16
C CYS A 264 -12.90 21.37 -4.49
N THR A 265 -11.66 21.21 -4.93
CA THR A 265 -10.78 22.32 -5.30
C THR A 265 -10.92 22.69 -6.80
N THR A 266 -10.64 23.95 -7.14
CA THR A 266 -10.68 24.39 -8.56
C THR A 266 -9.66 23.66 -9.42
N ALA A 267 -8.51 23.31 -8.86
CA ALA A 267 -7.49 22.50 -9.54
C ALA A 267 -8.02 21.13 -10.00
N TYR A 268 -8.95 20.54 -9.25
CA TYR A 268 -9.56 19.27 -9.63
C TYR A 268 -10.49 19.38 -10.85
N GLN A 269 -11.07 20.54 -11.11
CA GLN A 269 -11.79 20.80 -12.35
C GLN A 269 -10.87 20.68 -13.57
N ASP A 270 -9.62 21.15 -13.46
CA ASP A 270 -8.64 21.04 -14.53
C ASP A 270 -8.19 19.59 -14.74
N VAL A 271 -8.04 18.83 -13.65
CA VAL A 271 -7.80 17.37 -13.70
C VAL A 271 -8.88 16.67 -14.51
N LEU A 272 -10.13 16.80 -14.07
CA LEU A 272 -11.26 16.12 -14.70
C LEU A 272 -11.50 16.59 -16.14
N SER A 273 -11.27 17.86 -16.44
CA SER A 273 -11.36 18.38 -17.81
C SER A 273 -10.29 17.79 -18.72
N THR A 274 -9.08 17.58 -18.22
CA THR A 274 -8.00 16.91 -18.95
C THR A 274 -8.39 15.47 -19.25
N GLU A 275 -8.87 14.74 -18.26
CA GLU A 275 -9.28 13.34 -18.42
C GLU A 275 -10.48 13.19 -19.34
N TYR A 276 -11.44 14.10 -19.27
CA TYR A 276 -12.53 14.18 -20.24
C TYR A 276 -12.00 14.29 -21.69
N GLN A 277 -11.07 15.21 -21.93
CA GLN A 277 -10.47 15.38 -23.27
C GLN A 277 -9.68 14.11 -23.67
N TRP A 278 -8.97 13.50 -22.75
CA TRP A 278 -8.22 12.27 -23.00
C TRP A 278 -9.14 11.09 -23.36
N ALA A 279 -10.26 10.95 -22.69
CA ALA A 279 -11.26 9.93 -23.03
C ALA A 279 -11.87 10.19 -24.43
N LYS A 280 -12.11 11.46 -24.77
CA LYS A 280 -12.63 11.84 -26.09
C LYS A 280 -11.64 11.59 -27.21
N LYS A 281 -10.35 11.81 -26.99
CA LYS A 281 -9.28 11.68 -27.98
C LYS A 281 -8.71 10.26 -28.08
N GLY A 282 -8.97 9.37 -27.11
CA GLY A 282 -8.42 8.02 -27.06
C GLY A 282 -7.02 7.98 -26.43
N VAL A 283 -6.68 8.93 -25.56
CA VAL A 283 -5.51 8.77 -24.68
C VAL A 283 -5.80 7.72 -23.64
N ILE A 284 -6.95 7.83 -22.98
CA ILE A 284 -7.46 6.83 -22.02
C ILE A 284 -8.70 6.13 -22.56
N SER A 285 -9.00 4.95 -22.01
CA SER A 285 -10.24 4.23 -22.33
C SER A 285 -11.46 4.98 -21.80
N LYS A 286 -12.56 4.97 -22.55
CA LYS A 286 -13.86 5.41 -22.04
C LYS A 286 -14.45 4.50 -20.96
N GLU A 287 -13.81 3.36 -20.71
CA GLU A 287 -14.15 2.38 -19.69
C GLU A 287 -13.14 2.37 -18.54
N ALA A 288 -12.32 3.44 -18.40
CA ALA A 288 -11.23 3.52 -17.41
C ALA A 288 -11.70 3.25 -15.98
N ASN A 289 -12.93 3.63 -15.61
CA ASN A 289 -13.49 3.39 -14.29
C ASN A 289 -13.88 1.92 -14.00
N SER A 290 -13.84 1.04 -15.01
CA SER A 290 -14.17 -0.38 -14.92
C SER A 290 -13.00 -1.30 -15.29
N ILE A 291 -11.84 -0.74 -15.65
CA ILE A 291 -10.65 -1.54 -15.93
C ILE A 291 -10.10 -2.09 -14.63
N LEU A 292 -10.09 -3.40 -14.50
CA LEU A 292 -9.48 -4.09 -13.38
C LEU A 292 -7.97 -4.27 -13.61
N LEU A 293 -7.22 -4.45 -12.52
CA LEU A 293 -5.76 -4.60 -12.57
C LEU A 293 -5.32 -5.69 -13.55
N ASN A 294 -5.89 -6.88 -13.45
CA ASN A 294 -5.53 -8.02 -14.30
C ASN A 294 -5.79 -7.78 -15.79
N ASP A 295 -6.87 -7.06 -16.11
CA ASP A 295 -7.19 -6.70 -17.49
C ASP A 295 -6.22 -5.65 -18.03
N GLY A 296 -5.90 -4.65 -17.21
CA GLY A 296 -4.92 -3.62 -17.54
C GLY A 296 -3.52 -4.20 -17.75
N GLU A 297 -3.05 -5.06 -16.85
CA GLU A 297 -1.78 -5.78 -17.02
C GLU A 297 -1.76 -6.57 -18.33
N SER A 298 -2.80 -7.38 -18.55
CA SER A 298 -2.90 -8.22 -19.75
C SER A 298 -2.88 -7.40 -21.04
N ASN A 299 -3.55 -6.24 -21.05
CA ASN A 299 -3.57 -5.35 -22.21
C ASN A 299 -2.20 -4.73 -22.48
N PHE A 300 -1.48 -4.29 -21.45
CA PHE A 300 -0.13 -3.74 -21.61
C PHE A 300 0.87 -4.82 -22.03
N ILE A 301 0.88 -5.97 -21.36
CA ILE A 301 1.75 -7.11 -21.64
C ILE A 301 1.55 -7.60 -23.09
N ALA A 302 0.30 -7.64 -23.56
CA ALA A 302 -0.03 -8.03 -24.94
C ALA A 302 0.25 -6.91 -25.98
N GLY A 303 0.75 -5.74 -25.58
CA GLY A 303 1.05 -4.62 -26.46
C GLY A 303 -0.19 -3.86 -26.99
N LYS A 304 -1.35 -4.05 -26.37
CA LYS A 304 -2.59 -3.32 -26.72
C LYS A 304 -2.60 -1.90 -26.21
N THR A 305 -1.68 -1.54 -25.32
CA THR A 305 -1.47 -0.18 -24.80
C THR A 305 0.02 0.10 -24.73
N GLY A 306 0.40 1.37 -24.83
CA GLY A 306 1.79 1.80 -24.78
C GLY A 306 2.22 2.36 -23.44
N VAL A 307 1.25 2.64 -22.54
CA VAL A 307 1.49 3.22 -21.20
C VAL A 307 0.68 2.45 -20.16
N PHE A 308 1.30 2.19 -19.01
CA PHE A 308 0.69 1.50 -17.87
C PHE A 308 0.81 2.36 -16.61
N VAL A 309 -0.32 2.64 -15.97
CA VAL A 309 -0.41 3.41 -14.72
C VAL A 309 -1.36 2.78 -13.69
N LEU A 310 -1.89 1.61 -13.99
CA LEU A 310 -2.73 0.86 -13.07
C LEU A 310 -1.81 0.23 -12.01
N ASP A 311 -2.01 0.57 -10.75
CA ASP A 311 -1.06 0.31 -9.69
C ASP A 311 0.38 0.81 -10.02
N PRO A 312 0.58 2.14 -9.95
CA PRO A 312 1.79 2.79 -10.44
C PRO A 312 3.01 2.63 -9.52
N THR A 313 2.99 1.65 -8.62
CA THR A 313 4.13 1.38 -7.73
C THR A 313 5.29 0.78 -8.51
N ILE A 314 6.49 1.22 -8.19
CA ILE A 314 7.68 0.90 -8.99
C ILE A 314 7.95 -0.60 -9.07
N GLN A 315 7.70 -1.34 -7.98
CA GLN A 315 7.86 -2.79 -7.94
C GLN A 315 6.89 -3.48 -8.91
N HIS A 316 5.65 -3.00 -8.97
CA HIS A 316 4.64 -3.53 -9.89
C HIS A 316 4.99 -3.19 -11.34
N LEU A 317 5.42 -1.95 -11.61
CA LEU A 317 5.86 -1.53 -12.93
C LEU A 317 7.04 -2.37 -13.45
N ILE A 318 8.02 -2.69 -12.58
CA ILE A 318 9.13 -3.58 -12.91
C ILE A 318 8.62 -4.99 -13.24
N LYS A 319 7.73 -5.54 -12.43
CA LYS A 319 7.11 -6.85 -12.69
C LYS A 319 6.43 -6.88 -14.07
N VAL A 320 5.59 -5.89 -14.35
CA VAL A 320 4.83 -5.79 -15.61
C VAL A 320 5.76 -5.61 -16.81
N SER A 321 6.81 -4.78 -16.71
CA SER A 321 7.79 -4.59 -17.77
C SER A 321 8.54 -5.90 -18.11
N ARG A 322 8.94 -6.66 -17.08
CA ARG A 322 9.59 -7.97 -17.26
C ARG A 322 8.66 -8.99 -17.94
N MET A 323 7.38 -9.02 -17.55
CA MET A 323 6.39 -9.89 -18.17
C MET A 323 6.14 -9.50 -19.64
N ALA A 324 6.05 -8.22 -19.93
CA ALA A 324 5.90 -7.71 -21.29
C ALA A 324 7.15 -7.99 -22.14
N LYS A 325 8.36 -7.85 -21.58
CA LYS A 325 9.63 -8.20 -22.22
C LYS A 325 9.71 -9.69 -22.57
N ALA A 326 9.20 -10.56 -21.70
CA ALA A 326 9.17 -12.00 -21.96
C ALA A 326 8.26 -12.37 -23.14
N GLN A 327 7.17 -11.63 -23.35
CA GLN A 327 6.29 -11.84 -24.52
C GLN A 327 6.79 -11.17 -25.79
N ASN A 328 7.46 -10.01 -25.68
CA ASN A 328 8.04 -9.27 -26.78
C ASN A 328 9.50 -8.91 -26.44
N PRO A 329 10.49 -9.75 -26.80
CA PRO A 329 11.89 -9.53 -26.47
C PRO A 329 12.50 -8.25 -27.02
N ASP A 330 11.96 -7.70 -28.12
CA ASP A 330 12.42 -6.45 -28.74
C ASP A 330 11.86 -5.20 -28.06
N ALA A 331 10.84 -5.35 -27.20
CA ALA A 331 10.27 -4.22 -26.49
C ALA A 331 11.26 -3.64 -25.47
N THR A 332 11.34 -2.32 -25.43
CA THR A 332 12.07 -1.57 -24.40
C THR A 332 11.10 -0.70 -23.61
N PHE A 333 11.46 -0.41 -22.36
CA PHE A 333 10.60 0.29 -21.43
C PHE A 333 11.35 1.45 -20.80
N THR A 334 10.60 2.41 -20.30
CA THR A 334 11.10 3.46 -19.40
C THR A 334 10.02 3.82 -18.39
N VAL A 335 10.43 4.46 -17.31
CA VAL A 335 9.52 5.00 -16.29
C VAL A 335 9.69 6.51 -16.27
N LEU A 336 8.60 7.24 -16.59
CA LEU A 336 8.58 8.68 -16.50
C LEU A 336 8.32 9.13 -15.06
N GLY A 337 8.95 10.24 -14.68
CA GLY A 337 8.65 10.98 -13.46
C GLY A 337 7.37 11.82 -13.58
N PRO A 338 7.07 12.66 -12.58
CA PRO A 338 5.86 13.48 -12.57
C PRO A 338 5.88 14.52 -13.68
N LEU A 339 4.74 14.67 -14.35
CA LEU A 339 4.56 15.59 -15.47
C LEU A 339 4.17 17.00 -15.00
N LYS A 340 4.57 18.02 -15.74
CA LYS A 340 4.08 19.39 -15.58
C LYS A 340 2.69 19.53 -16.20
N ALA A 341 1.88 20.48 -15.71
CA ALA A 341 0.58 20.76 -16.31
C ALA A 341 0.70 21.23 -17.77
N THR A 342 1.62 22.14 -18.02
CA THR A 342 1.89 22.70 -19.35
C THR A 342 3.39 22.86 -19.56
N LYS A 343 3.80 22.99 -20.81
CA LYS A 343 5.18 23.31 -21.18
C LYS A 343 5.61 24.63 -20.52
N GLY A 344 6.70 24.58 -19.75
CA GLY A 344 7.24 25.74 -19.04
C GLY A 344 6.60 26.03 -17.68
N SER A 345 5.55 25.33 -17.27
CA SER A 345 5.04 25.43 -15.89
C SER A 345 6.00 24.77 -14.91
N ALA A 346 5.88 25.11 -13.61
CA ALA A 346 6.63 24.44 -12.56
C ALA A 346 6.15 23.00 -12.40
N LYS A 347 7.10 22.07 -12.23
CA LYS A 347 6.81 20.69 -11.83
C LYS A 347 6.29 20.72 -10.39
N LYS A 348 5.18 20.06 -10.12
CA LYS A 348 4.64 19.90 -8.77
C LYS A 348 5.05 18.56 -8.18
N GLY A 349 4.62 17.45 -8.74
CA GLY A 349 5.08 16.14 -8.29
C GLY A 349 3.99 15.08 -8.28
N PHE A 350 4.35 13.86 -7.96
CA PHE A 350 3.40 12.81 -7.61
C PHE A 350 2.78 13.09 -6.24
N MET A 351 1.61 12.55 -6.00
CA MET A 351 1.08 12.47 -4.63
C MET A 351 1.81 11.36 -3.88
N ARG A 352 2.51 11.70 -2.79
CA ARG A 352 3.15 10.66 -1.97
C ARG A 352 2.12 9.78 -1.27
N ASN A 353 2.51 8.56 -0.92
CA ASN A 353 1.68 7.70 -0.07
C ASN A 353 1.68 8.22 1.38
N PRO A 354 0.64 7.90 2.17
CA PRO A 354 0.72 8.08 3.63
C PRO A 354 1.89 7.31 4.23
N SER A 355 2.36 7.71 5.40
CA SER A 355 3.47 7.06 6.12
C SER A 355 3.19 5.59 6.45
N ALA A 356 1.92 5.20 6.58
CA ALA A 356 1.49 3.82 6.70
C ALA A 356 0.39 3.53 5.67
N THR A 357 0.68 2.66 4.70
CA THR A 357 -0.27 2.26 3.66
C THR A 357 -0.92 0.91 3.95
N PHE A 358 -0.26 0.08 4.74
CA PHE A 358 -0.69 -1.25 5.12
C PHE A 358 -0.59 -1.41 6.63
N GLY A 359 -1.48 -2.19 7.22
CA GLY A 359 -1.51 -2.42 8.66
C GLY A 359 -2.03 -3.80 9.03
N ALA A 360 -1.71 -4.19 10.26
CA ALA A 360 -2.21 -5.39 10.90
C ALA A 360 -2.98 -5.00 12.15
N ALA A 361 -4.30 -5.18 12.14
CA ALA A 361 -5.16 -4.94 13.29
C ALA A 361 -5.42 -6.24 14.05
N ILE A 362 -5.50 -6.17 15.37
CA ILE A 362 -5.99 -7.27 16.20
C ILE A 362 -7.47 -7.05 16.45
N THR A 363 -8.28 -8.08 16.23
CA THR A 363 -9.72 -7.98 16.48
C THR A 363 -10.02 -7.88 17.98
N LYS A 364 -11.04 -7.18 18.37
CA LYS A 364 -11.44 -7.05 19.78
C LYS A 364 -11.87 -8.38 20.41
N LYS A 365 -12.26 -9.35 19.58
CA LYS A 365 -12.64 -10.68 20.02
C LYS A 365 -11.46 -11.61 20.26
N SER A 366 -10.26 -11.23 19.82
CA SER A 366 -9.07 -12.04 20.06
C SER A 366 -8.75 -12.11 21.55
N THR A 367 -8.51 -13.30 22.03
CA THR A 367 -8.02 -13.58 23.39
C THR A 367 -6.52 -13.81 23.42
N ARG A 368 -5.83 -13.55 22.28
CA ARG A 368 -4.42 -13.87 22.02
C ARG A 368 -3.51 -12.65 21.92
N VAL A 369 -3.95 -11.50 22.43
CA VAL A 369 -3.20 -10.23 22.29
C VAL A 369 -1.79 -10.34 22.88
N ASN A 370 -1.64 -10.95 24.05
CA ASN A 370 -0.34 -11.07 24.72
C ASN A 370 0.62 -11.99 23.95
N GLU A 371 0.10 -13.12 23.43
CA GLU A 371 0.87 -14.06 22.63
C GLU A 371 1.32 -13.43 21.31
N ILE A 372 0.43 -12.69 20.66
CA ILE A 372 0.74 -11.94 19.43
C ILE A 372 1.80 -10.87 19.71
N MET A 373 1.65 -10.07 20.78
CA MET A 373 2.64 -9.07 21.14
C MET A 373 4.00 -9.68 21.49
N SER A 374 4.03 -10.79 22.20
CA SER A 374 5.26 -11.51 22.53
C SER A 374 5.96 -12.04 21.28
N PHE A 375 5.22 -12.60 20.35
CA PHE A 375 5.76 -13.04 19.05
C PHE A 375 6.33 -11.84 18.26
N LEU A 376 5.59 -10.76 18.14
CA LEU A 376 6.06 -9.57 17.43
C LEU A 376 7.28 -8.93 18.11
N ASN A 377 7.32 -8.93 19.43
CA ASN A 377 8.52 -8.47 20.16
C ASN A 377 9.76 -9.31 19.82
N TRP A 378 9.59 -10.62 19.62
CA TRP A 378 10.66 -11.51 19.16
C TRP A 378 11.00 -11.24 17.68
N VAL A 379 10.03 -11.12 16.78
CA VAL A 379 10.26 -10.80 15.35
C VAL A 379 11.11 -9.53 15.21
N TYR A 380 10.76 -8.49 15.95
CA TYR A 380 11.41 -7.18 15.88
C TYR A 380 12.62 -7.02 16.79
N SER A 381 13.05 -8.08 17.51
CA SER A 381 14.21 -8.03 18.39
C SER A 381 15.55 -8.04 17.64
N SER A 382 15.59 -8.54 16.41
CA SER A 382 16.80 -8.59 15.59
C SER A 382 16.48 -8.61 14.10
N ALA A 383 17.46 -8.18 13.29
CA ALA A 383 17.36 -8.30 11.83
C ALA A 383 17.24 -9.76 11.37
N ASP A 384 17.88 -10.71 12.07
CA ASP A 384 17.85 -12.13 11.72
C ASP A 384 16.44 -12.72 11.89
N ASN A 385 15.78 -12.43 13.03
CA ASN A 385 14.41 -12.88 13.27
C ASN A 385 13.43 -12.22 12.28
N TYR A 386 13.61 -10.91 12.03
CA TYR A 386 12.79 -10.20 11.05
C TYR A 386 12.99 -10.78 9.64
N ASN A 387 14.23 -11.01 9.22
CA ASN A 387 14.54 -11.56 7.90
C ASN A 387 14.03 -13.00 7.72
N LEU A 388 14.08 -13.83 8.78
CA LEU A 388 13.46 -15.15 8.78
C LEU A 388 11.95 -15.03 8.50
N CYS A 389 11.26 -14.14 9.20
CA CYS A 389 9.82 -13.89 9.02
C CYS A 389 9.50 -13.16 7.71
N ARG A 390 10.46 -12.46 7.10
CA ARG A 390 10.27 -11.71 5.84
C ARG A 390 10.61 -12.53 4.60
N TYR A 391 11.72 -13.26 4.61
CA TYR A 391 12.26 -13.93 3.43
C TYR A 391 12.27 -15.46 3.55
N GLY A 392 12.01 -16.00 4.75
CA GLY A 392 12.16 -17.41 5.06
C GLY A 392 13.59 -17.78 5.46
N VAL A 393 13.91 -19.06 5.40
CA VAL A 393 15.20 -19.63 5.85
C VAL A 393 16.32 -19.22 4.90
N GLU A 394 17.34 -18.54 5.43
CA GLU A 394 18.55 -18.15 4.69
C GLU A 394 19.29 -19.37 4.15
N GLY A 395 19.85 -19.26 2.94
CA GLY A 395 20.49 -20.34 2.21
C GLY A 395 19.52 -21.32 1.54
N VAL A 396 18.24 -21.31 1.92
CA VAL A 396 17.19 -22.17 1.35
C VAL A 396 16.22 -21.38 0.45
N HIS A 397 15.72 -20.27 0.96
CA HIS A 397 14.72 -19.44 0.29
C HIS A 397 15.33 -18.14 -0.28
N TRP A 398 16.34 -17.63 0.38
CA TRP A 398 17.10 -16.43 0.02
C TRP A 398 18.54 -16.53 0.49
N VAL A 399 19.39 -15.62 0.02
CA VAL A 399 20.83 -15.53 0.37
C VAL A 399 21.15 -14.07 0.67
N ASN A 400 21.72 -13.80 1.84
CA ASN A 400 22.33 -12.50 2.13
C ASN A 400 23.69 -12.41 1.45
N ASN A 401 23.89 -11.44 0.56
CA ASN A 401 25.16 -11.27 -0.14
C ASN A 401 26.21 -10.49 0.67
N GLY A 402 25.85 -9.92 1.83
CA GLY A 402 26.76 -9.16 2.70
C GLY A 402 27.09 -7.73 2.21
N ASP A 403 26.54 -7.31 1.09
CA ASP A 403 26.75 -5.99 0.46
C ASP A 403 25.50 -5.10 0.51
N GLY A 404 24.54 -5.39 1.39
CA GLY A 404 23.24 -4.71 1.44
C GLY A 404 22.24 -5.25 0.40
N THR A 405 22.59 -6.36 -0.28
CA THR A 405 21.70 -7.00 -1.24
C THR A 405 21.35 -8.43 -0.83
N TYR A 406 20.23 -8.92 -1.37
CA TYR A 406 19.87 -10.33 -1.29
C TYR A 406 19.66 -10.91 -2.69
N SER A 407 19.79 -12.23 -2.80
CA SER A 407 19.53 -12.99 -4.01
C SER A 407 18.79 -14.28 -3.69
N PHE A 408 18.35 -14.99 -4.74
CA PHE A 408 17.81 -16.33 -4.56
C PHE A 408 18.91 -17.39 -4.73
N PRO A 409 18.81 -18.54 -4.04
CA PRO A 409 19.75 -19.64 -4.23
C PRO A 409 19.78 -20.10 -5.69
N LYS A 410 20.93 -20.61 -6.15
CA LYS A 410 21.10 -21.13 -7.50
C LYS A 410 20.00 -22.14 -7.86
N GLY A 411 19.34 -21.93 -9.00
CA GLY A 411 18.24 -22.76 -9.48
C GLY A 411 16.88 -22.42 -8.84
N LYS A 412 16.80 -21.31 -8.10
CA LYS A 412 15.59 -20.76 -7.47
C LYS A 412 15.26 -19.35 -7.95
N GLU A 413 15.78 -18.96 -9.12
CA GLU A 413 15.58 -17.63 -9.71
C GLU A 413 14.09 -17.32 -9.94
N SER A 414 13.25 -18.36 -10.11
CA SER A 414 11.80 -18.23 -10.24
C SER A 414 11.13 -17.64 -8.97
N TYR A 415 11.81 -17.64 -7.82
CA TYR A 415 11.27 -17.02 -6.60
C TYR A 415 11.10 -15.49 -6.73
N ALA A 416 11.76 -14.88 -7.72
CA ALA A 416 11.55 -13.47 -8.07
C ALA A 416 10.14 -13.18 -8.61
N THR A 417 9.47 -14.16 -9.21
CA THR A 417 8.13 -14.02 -9.81
C THR A 417 7.07 -14.89 -9.15
N SER A 418 7.51 -15.98 -8.49
CA SER A 418 6.64 -16.91 -7.76
C SER A 418 7.31 -17.25 -6.42
N PRO A 419 7.09 -16.42 -5.39
CA PRO A 419 7.79 -16.53 -4.11
C PRO A 419 7.61 -17.90 -3.44
N ALA A 420 8.67 -18.35 -2.76
CA ALA A 420 8.59 -19.53 -1.92
C ALA A 420 7.76 -19.28 -0.66
N TYR A 421 7.82 -18.05 -0.15
CA TYR A 421 7.18 -17.59 1.07
C TYR A 421 6.67 -16.15 0.92
N SER A 422 5.52 -15.88 1.50
CA SER A 422 4.86 -14.57 1.40
C SER A 422 5.46 -13.48 2.27
N GLY A 423 6.16 -13.84 3.33
CA GLY A 423 6.62 -12.90 4.36
C GLY A 423 5.55 -12.49 5.37
N ILE A 424 4.43 -13.21 5.41
CA ILE A 424 3.23 -12.83 6.18
C ILE A 424 3.47 -12.68 7.68
N LEU A 425 4.40 -13.43 8.27
CA LEU A 425 4.62 -13.42 9.71
C LEU A 425 5.40 -12.19 10.22
N THR A 426 5.84 -11.28 9.34
CA THR A 426 6.20 -9.92 9.77
C THR A 426 4.96 -9.07 10.06
N LEU A 427 3.77 -9.52 9.67
CA LEU A 427 2.47 -8.86 9.60
C LEU A 427 2.45 -7.64 8.67
N VAL A 428 3.48 -6.83 8.70
CA VAL A 428 3.64 -5.64 7.86
C VAL A 428 5.10 -5.46 7.45
N GLU A 429 5.33 -4.88 6.29
CA GLU A 429 6.70 -4.56 5.85
C GLU A 429 7.29 -3.43 6.69
N ASN A 430 8.56 -3.61 7.13
CA ASN A 430 9.31 -2.61 7.87
C ASN A 430 10.74 -2.48 7.34
N GLN A 431 11.00 -1.40 6.60
CA GLN A 431 12.30 -1.14 5.98
C GLN A 431 13.40 -0.70 6.96
N LYS A 432 13.03 -0.33 8.21
CA LYS A 432 14.04 -0.09 9.25
C LYS A 432 14.66 -1.40 9.76
N MET A 433 13.89 -2.50 9.72
CA MET A 433 14.35 -3.82 10.17
C MET A 433 15.16 -4.55 9.11
N SER A 434 14.75 -4.42 7.83
CA SER A 434 15.50 -4.99 6.71
C SER A 434 15.43 -4.04 5.52
N ASN A 435 16.59 -3.52 5.14
CA ASN A 435 16.75 -2.64 3.97
C ASN A 435 17.62 -3.33 2.90
N LEU A 436 17.32 -4.60 2.63
CA LEU A 436 18.03 -5.36 1.62
C LEU A 436 17.42 -5.11 0.23
N THR A 437 18.28 -4.80 -0.75
CA THR A 437 17.87 -4.64 -2.13
C THR A 437 18.04 -5.95 -2.90
N PHE A 438 17.08 -6.30 -3.75
CA PHE A 438 17.19 -7.49 -4.59
C PHE A 438 18.30 -7.29 -5.64
N LYS A 439 19.29 -8.18 -5.65
CA LYS A 439 20.47 -8.13 -6.55
C LYS A 439 20.13 -8.35 -8.03
N GLY A 440 18.97 -8.86 -8.32
CA GLY A 440 18.52 -9.13 -9.70
C GLY A 440 17.87 -7.94 -10.41
N TYR A 441 17.93 -6.74 -9.86
CA TYR A 441 17.55 -5.53 -10.59
C TYR A 441 18.65 -5.13 -11.58
N SER A 442 18.25 -4.72 -12.81
CA SER A 442 19.14 -4.10 -13.78
C SER A 442 19.51 -2.67 -13.35
N GLU A 443 20.55 -2.09 -13.97
CA GLU A 443 20.90 -0.67 -13.75
C GLU A 443 19.74 0.27 -14.07
N GLU A 444 18.98 -0.03 -15.12
CA GLU A 444 17.81 0.74 -15.52
C GLU A 444 16.67 0.65 -14.47
N GLU A 445 16.40 -0.55 -13.94
CA GLU A 445 15.41 -0.74 -12.87
C GLU A 445 15.84 -0.07 -11.57
N LEU A 446 17.14 -0.07 -11.24
CA LEU A 446 17.67 0.68 -10.09
C LEU A 446 17.53 2.18 -10.28
N HIS A 447 17.74 2.69 -11.50
CA HIS A 447 17.44 4.09 -11.83
C HIS A 447 15.95 4.42 -11.60
N TRP A 448 15.04 3.57 -12.04
CA TRP A 448 13.60 3.78 -11.80
C TRP A 448 13.26 3.79 -10.30
N ILE A 449 13.88 2.88 -9.53
CA ILE A 449 13.66 2.77 -8.08
C ILE A 449 14.20 4.02 -7.36
N ASN A 450 15.44 4.42 -7.63
CA ASN A 450 16.14 5.42 -6.84
C ASN A 450 15.89 6.85 -7.31
N ASP A 451 15.97 7.06 -8.65
CA ASP A 451 16.01 8.42 -9.21
C ASP A 451 14.62 8.90 -9.64
N ILE A 452 13.71 7.99 -10.00
CA ILE A 452 12.35 8.35 -10.37
C ILE A 452 11.40 8.18 -9.19
N ALA A 453 11.18 6.94 -8.74
CA ALA A 453 10.21 6.65 -7.68
C ALA A 453 10.72 7.08 -6.30
N GLY A 454 11.96 6.75 -5.96
CA GLY A 454 12.54 7.01 -4.63
C GLY A 454 13.01 8.45 -4.39
N ASN A 455 12.92 9.34 -5.39
CA ASN A 455 13.38 10.71 -5.27
C ASN A 455 12.31 11.61 -4.63
N PRO A 456 12.52 12.10 -3.38
CA PRO A 456 11.52 12.94 -2.69
C PRO A 456 11.13 14.20 -3.48
N ASN A 457 12.05 14.76 -4.29
CA ASN A 457 11.79 15.95 -5.11
C ASN A 457 10.76 15.71 -6.24
N ASN A 458 10.38 14.46 -6.46
CA ASN A 458 9.33 14.09 -7.40
C ASN A 458 7.94 14.06 -6.75
N TYR A 459 7.80 14.46 -5.48
CA TYR A 459 6.54 14.34 -4.73
C TYR A 459 6.08 15.65 -4.14
N ILE A 460 4.78 15.73 -3.94
CA ILE A 460 4.12 16.79 -3.19
C ILE A 460 4.00 16.32 -1.74
N GLU A 461 4.54 17.11 -0.82
CA GLU A 461 4.40 16.87 0.60
C GLU A 461 3.03 17.36 1.08
N ASN A 462 2.22 16.42 1.58
CA ASN A 462 0.95 16.69 2.22
C ASN A 462 0.80 15.81 3.46
N ASP A 463 1.03 16.40 4.63
CA ASP A 463 1.02 15.70 5.91
C ASP A 463 -0.39 15.28 6.38
N VAL A 464 -1.44 15.84 5.79
CA VAL A 464 -2.83 15.49 6.14
C VAL A 464 -3.09 13.99 5.99
N MET A 465 -2.42 13.34 5.02
CA MET A 465 -2.55 11.91 4.80
C MET A 465 -1.93 11.05 5.93
N ASP A 466 -1.10 11.64 6.77
CA ASP A 466 -0.46 10.95 7.90
C ASP A 466 -1.27 11.04 9.19
N TYR A 467 -2.51 11.55 9.13
CA TYR A 467 -3.40 11.63 10.28
C TYR A 467 -4.61 10.72 10.10
N LEU A 468 -4.97 10.01 11.16
CA LEU A 468 -6.16 9.17 11.20
C LEU A 468 -7.33 9.96 11.81
N PHE A 469 -8.28 10.34 10.97
CA PHE A 469 -9.48 11.05 11.39
C PHE A 469 -10.60 10.07 11.72
N THR A 470 -11.17 10.21 12.89
CA THR A 470 -12.38 9.48 13.29
C THR A 470 -13.62 10.30 13.00
N GLN A 471 -14.69 9.64 12.57
CA GLN A 471 -15.97 10.28 12.29
C GLN A 471 -17.09 9.52 13.00
N THR A 472 -18.11 10.26 13.41
CA THR A 472 -19.34 9.65 13.93
C THR A 472 -20.13 9.01 12.78
N ASP A 473 -20.98 8.02 13.08
CA ASP A 473 -21.89 7.42 12.10
C ASP A 473 -22.72 8.47 11.35
N LYS A 474 -23.19 9.51 12.08
CA LYS A 474 -23.89 10.64 11.48
C LYS A 474 -23.05 11.31 10.37
N PHE A 475 -21.76 11.57 10.64
CA PHE A 475 -20.89 12.22 9.68
C PHE A 475 -20.52 11.31 8.52
N ASN A 476 -20.33 10.02 8.76
CA ASN A 476 -20.12 9.03 7.72
C ASN A 476 -21.31 8.97 6.74
N ILE A 477 -22.54 8.97 7.25
CA ILE A 477 -23.75 8.98 6.43
C ILE A 477 -23.87 10.27 5.61
N ILE A 478 -23.62 11.44 6.23
CA ILE A 478 -23.66 12.74 5.53
C ILE A 478 -22.62 12.75 4.41
N GLN A 479 -21.39 12.35 4.67
CA GLN A 479 -20.31 12.34 3.71
C GLN A 479 -20.58 11.36 2.56
N GLY A 480 -21.03 10.14 2.87
CA GLY A 480 -21.40 9.13 1.88
C GLY A 480 -22.45 9.65 0.91
N SER A 481 -23.57 10.15 1.42
CA SER A 481 -24.66 10.68 0.57
C SER A 481 -24.28 11.92 -0.23
N ALA A 482 -23.36 12.74 0.27
CA ALA A 482 -22.89 13.93 -0.44
C ALA A 482 -21.89 13.58 -1.55
N THR A 483 -21.11 12.51 -1.37
CA THR A 483 -20.06 12.10 -2.31
C THR A 483 -20.63 11.61 -3.64
N ASP A 484 -21.82 11.02 -3.66
CA ASP A 484 -22.41 10.36 -4.83
C ASP A 484 -22.48 11.25 -6.08
N LYS A 485 -22.87 12.51 -5.93
CA LYS A 485 -22.96 13.44 -7.07
C LYS A 485 -21.59 13.86 -7.59
N LEU A 486 -20.65 14.12 -6.69
CA LEU A 486 -19.30 14.50 -7.06
C LEU A 486 -18.57 13.34 -7.75
N TYR A 487 -18.76 12.13 -7.23
CA TYR A 487 -18.25 10.91 -7.84
C TYR A 487 -18.89 10.62 -9.21
N THR A 488 -20.22 10.76 -9.33
CA THR A 488 -20.90 10.58 -10.62
C THR A 488 -20.36 11.56 -11.67
N MET A 489 -20.15 12.81 -11.30
CA MET A 489 -19.58 13.81 -12.19
C MET A 489 -18.14 13.45 -12.61
N ALA A 490 -17.32 12.93 -11.68
CA ALA A 490 -15.98 12.47 -12.01
C ALA A 490 -16.02 11.29 -12.99
N VAL A 491 -16.88 10.28 -12.76
CA VAL A 491 -17.07 9.15 -13.68
C VAL A 491 -17.54 9.62 -15.07
N ASP A 492 -18.44 10.58 -15.14
CA ASP A 492 -18.91 11.13 -16.42
C ASP A 492 -17.78 11.88 -17.17
N ALA A 493 -16.86 12.53 -16.45
CA ALA A 493 -15.67 13.11 -17.05
C ALA A 493 -14.70 12.00 -17.54
N TRP A 494 -14.35 11.04 -16.71
CA TRP A 494 -13.44 9.93 -17.07
C TRP A 494 -13.91 9.10 -18.27
N THR A 495 -15.22 9.04 -18.47
CA THR A 495 -15.83 8.30 -19.59
C THR A 495 -16.11 9.20 -20.81
N GLY A 496 -15.74 10.48 -20.73
CA GLY A 496 -15.93 11.44 -21.82
C GLY A 496 -17.40 11.80 -22.09
N LYS A 497 -18.30 11.64 -21.10
CA LYS A 497 -19.73 11.95 -21.23
C LYS A 497 -20.03 13.42 -20.95
N VAL A 498 -19.48 13.97 -19.88
CA VAL A 498 -19.75 15.35 -19.46
C VAL A 498 -18.45 16.11 -19.25
N ASP A 499 -18.32 17.27 -19.94
CA ASP A 499 -17.21 18.18 -19.69
C ASP A 499 -17.45 18.93 -18.38
N PRO A 500 -16.55 18.78 -17.36
CA PRO A 500 -16.67 19.48 -16.09
C PRO A 500 -16.74 21.01 -16.22
N LYS A 501 -16.17 21.56 -17.28
CA LYS A 501 -16.18 23.00 -17.60
C LYS A 501 -17.42 23.47 -18.36
N SER A 502 -18.31 22.56 -18.80
CA SER A 502 -19.57 22.94 -19.41
C SER A 502 -20.49 23.62 -18.38
N LEU A 503 -21.38 24.50 -18.87
CA LEU A 503 -22.34 25.17 -17.99
C LEU A 503 -23.35 24.17 -17.42
N SER A 504 -23.64 24.31 -16.17
CA SER A 504 -24.70 23.57 -15.49
C SER A 504 -26.09 24.11 -15.90
N SER A 505 -27.15 23.42 -15.50
CA SER A 505 -28.52 23.79 -15.80
C SER A 505 -28.93 25.17 -15.28
N ASP A 506 -28.22 25.74 -14.32
CA ASP A 506 -28.43 27.08 -13.79
C ASP A 506 -27.86 28.20 -14.70
N GLY A 507 -27.06 27.84 -15.70
CA GLY A 507 -26.40 28.73 -16.63
C GLY A 507 -25.41 29.71 -16.02
N LYS A 508 -25.03 29.52 -14.75
CA LYS A 508 -24.13 30.42 -13.98
C LYS A 508 -22.84 29.76 -13.57
N ASN A 509 -22.92 28.49 -13.13
CA ASN A 509 -21.78 27.72 -12.68
C ASN A 509 -21.44 26.66 -13.73
N THR A 510 -20.22 26.16 -13.70
CA THR A 510 -19.90 24.93 -14.43
C THR A 510 -20.53 23.73 -13.73
N VAL A 511 -20.62 22.61 -14.44
CA VAL A 511 -21.13 21.34 -13.86
C VAL A 511 -20.30 20.97 -12.63
N TYR A 512 -18.99 21.13 -12.71
CA TYR A 512 -18.09 20.88 -11.58
C TYR A 512 -18.35 21.82 -10.39
N GLU A 513 -18.39 23.14 -10.62
CA GLU A 513 -18.62 24.12 -9.55
C GLU A 513 -19.95 23.89 -8.84
N ALA A 514 -20.99 23.54 -9.58
CA ALA A 514 -22.30 23.22 -9.01
C ALA A 514 -22.24 21.98 -8.11
N ALA A 515 -21.57 20.90 -8.55
CA ALA A 515 -21.40 19.68 -7.78
C ALA A 515 -20.53 19.91 -6.53
N ALA A 516 -19.40 20.60 -6.67
CA ALA A 516 -18.49 20.90 -5.57
C ALA A 516 -19.15 21.81 -4.51
N LYS A 517 -19.90 22.82 -4.95
CA LYS A 517 -20.66 23.71 -4.04
C LYS A 517 -21.73 22.95 -3.26
N GLU A 518 -22.45 22.06 -3.92
CA GLU A 518 -23.46 21.23 -3.24
C GLU A 518 -22.81 20.32 -2.20
N TYR A 519 -21.72 19.63 -2.56
CA TYR A 519 -20.96 18.79 -1.66
C TYR A 519 -20.52 19.57 -0.42
N ARG A 520 -19.79 20.68 -0.59
CA ARG A 520 -19.26 21.50 0.51
C ARG A 520 -20.36 22.01 1.43
N SER A 521 -21.53 22.36 0.89
CA SER A 521 -22.66 22.81 1.71
C SER A 521 -23.21 21.72 2.64
N ARG A 522 -23.13 20.45 2.21
CA ARG A 522 -23.62 19.29 2.99
C ARG A 522 -22.62 18.82 4.05
N VAL A 523 -21.32 18.87 3.75
CA VAL A 523 -20.28 18.29 4.62
C VAL A 523 -19.58 19.31 5.51
N ARG A 524 -20.03 20.55 5.56
CA ARG A 524 -19.36 21.63 6.29
C ARG A 524 -19.08 21.30 7.76
N GLU A 525 -20.04 20.68 8.45
CA GLU A 525 -19.86 20.28 9.85
C GLU A 525 -18.78 19.19 9.98
N VAL A 526 -18.71 18.30 9.01
CA VAL A 526 -17.68 17.24 8.96
C VAL A 526 -16.31 17.86 8.76
N ASP A 527 -16.17 18.75 7.76
CA ASP A 527 -14.90 19.43 7.46
C ASP A 527 -14.38 20.22 8.67
N GLN A 528 -15.26 20.94 9.37
CA GLN A 528 -14.89 21.65 10.60
C GLN A 528 -14.44 20.70 11.72
N TYR A 529 -15.13 19.58 11.89
CA TYR A 529 -14.78 18.59 12.90
C TYR A 529 -13.42 17.94 12.64
N ILE A 530 -13.13 17.53 11.41
CA ILE A 530 -11.83 16.95 11.06
C ILE A 530 -10.70 17.99 11.11
N THR A 531 -10.98 19.26 10.78
CA THR A 531 -10.03 20.37 10.95
C THR A 531 -9.59 20.50 12.40
N GLN A 532 -10.52 20.41 13.33
CA GLN A 532 -10.21 20.42 14.78
C GLN A 532 -9.36 19.20 15.17
N GLN A 533 -9.71 18.00 14.71
CA GLN A 533 -8.89 16.79 14.98
C GLN A 533 -7.47 16.96 14.45
N TYR A 534 -7.31 17.45 13.23
CA TYR A 534 -5.99 17.70 12.65
C TYR A 534 -5.14 18.61 13.52
N HIS A 535 -5.68 19.77 13.93
CA HIS A 535 -4.94 20.72 14.76
C HIS A 535 -4.58 20.14 16.12
N LEU A 536 -5.47 19.37 16.75
CA LEU A 536 -5.19 18.69 18.01
C LEU A 536 -4.07 17.65 17.86
N MET A 537 -4.16 16.79 16.86
CA MET A 537 -3.15 15.76 16.62
C MET A 537 -1.80 16.36 16.23
N LYS A 538 -1.80 17.42 15.41
CA LYS A 538 -0.59 18.13 15.04
C LYS A 538 0.10 18.79 16.23
N ALA A 539 -0.65 19.40 17.13
CA ALA A 539 -0.14 19.97 18.37
C ALA A 539 0.44 18.92 19.32
N ASN A 540 -0.12 17.71 19.33
CA ASN A 540 0.37 16.61 20.16
C ASN A 540 1.66 15.94 19.60
N ARG A 541 1.95 16.11 18.31
CA ARG A 541 3.16 15.57 17.66
C ARG A 541 4.37 16.54 17.73
N GLY A 542 4.13 17.85 17.91
CA GLY A 542 5.16 18.89 18.07
C GLY A 542 5.56 19.05 19.50
#